data_6fbb0a6faad63b28463c3345e0a4d707
#
_entry.id   6fbb0a6faad63b28463c3345e0a4d707
#
_cell.length_a   1.000
_cell.length_b   1.000
_cell.length_c   1.000
_cell.angle_alpha   90.00
_cell.angle_beta   90.00
_cell.angle_gamma   90.00
#
_symmetry.space_group_name_H-M   'P 1'
#
loop_
_entity.id
_entity.type
_entity.pdbx_description
1 polymer ?
#
loop_
_entity_poly.entity_id
_entity_poly.type
_entity_poly.pdbx_seq_one_letter_code
_entity_poly.pdbx_strand_id
1 'polypeptide(L)'
;VKHDLIQEGDVVEKLQTSMQSGKSIYDGWISDSDLIGTHYRYGKMMNLTDYMAGKGKEYTNPGLDIKDFIGTSFTTAPDGKLYQLPDQQFANLYWFRADLFARQDLKDKFKAKYGYDLGVPLNWSAYEDIAAFFSEDVKTIDGKPIYGHMDYGKKDPSLGWRFTDAWLSMAGTADIGIPNGKPVDEWGIRASADGCTPLGASVSRGGATNSPAAVYALTKYIDWMKKYAPKEATGMTFGEAGPVPAQGQIAQQIFWYTAFTADMTKPGLP
;
A
#
# COMPACT_ATOMS: atom_id res chain seq x y z
N VAL A 1 15.10 25.85 12.11
CA VAL A 1 15.22 24.71 11.18
C VAL A 1 14.69 25.13 9.83
N LYS A 2 15.44 24.86 8.75
CA LYS A 2 14.93 24.97 7.37
C LYS A 2 14.34 23.62 6.97
N HIS A 3 13.21 23.66 6.29
CA HIS A 3 12.55 22.49 5.75
C HIS A 3 12.59 22.52 4.23
N ASP A 4 12.95 21.41 3.62
CA ASP A 4 12.90 21.19 2.18
C ASP A 4 11.83 20.11 1.93
N LEU A 5 10.66 20.54 1.48
CA LEU A 5 9.53 19.66 1.21
C LEU A 5 9.60 19.24 -0.26
N ILE A 6 9.94 18.00 -0.50
CA ILE A 6 10.08 17.41 -1.82
C ILE A 6 9.30 16.11 -1.93
N GLN A 7 8.99 15.69 -3.14
CA GLN A 7 8.29 14.45 -3.40
C GLN A 7 9.08 13.24 -2.87
N GLU A 8 8.37 12.22 -2.41
CA GLU A 8 8.93 11.03 -1.78
C GLU A 8 10.03 10.36 -2.63
N GLY A 9 9.77 10.09 -3.91
CA GLY A 9 10.77 9.52 -4.81
C GLY A 9 12.02 10.39 -4.97
N ASP A 10 11.86 11.72 -5.03
CA ASP A 10 12.98 12.67 -5.14
C ASP A 10 13.81 12.71 -3.86
N VAL A 11 13.19 12.53 -2.66
CA VAL A 11 13.92 12.40 -1.39
C VAL A 11 14.85 11.20 -1.45
N VAL A 12 14.34 10.05 -1.86
CA VAL A 12 15.12 8.81 -1.97
C VAL A 12 16.34 8.99 -2.87
N GLU A 13 16.17 9.54 -4.06
CA GLU A 13 17.27 9.76 -4.99
C GLU A 13 18.31 10.76 -4.48
N LYS A 14 17.85 11.87 -3.88
CA LYS A 14 18.75 12.86 -3.28
C LYS A 14 19.57 12.30 -2.15
N LEU A 15 18.95 11.51 -1.26
CA LEU A 15 19.64 10.88 -0.13
C LEU A 15 20.67 9.84 -0.60
N GLN A 16 20.33 9.00 -1.56
CA GLN A 16 21.27 8.04 -2.13
C GLN A 16 22.48 8.75 -2.76
N THR A 17 22.24 9.77 -3.56
CA THR A 17 23.31 10.56 -4.19
C THR A 17 24.19 11.25 -3.14
N SER A 18 23.59 11.84 -2.11
CA SER A 18 24.30 12.45 -0.98
C SER A 18 25.21 11.45 -0.26
N MET A 19 24.68 10.29 0.09
CA MET A 19 25.43 9.24 0.78
C MET A 19 26.56 8.68 -0.08
N GLN A 20 26.33 8.46 -1.37
CA GLN A 20 27.34 7.97 -2.31
C GLN A 20 28.48 8.99 -2.50
N SER A 21 28.14 10.25 -2.63
CA SER A 21 29.14 11.32 -2.79
C SER A 21 29.89 11.66 -1.49
N GLY A 22 29.40 11.19 -0.34
CA GLY A 22 29.91 11.54 0.97
C GLY A 22 29.64 12.97 1.42
N LYS A 23 28.82 13.73 0.67
CA LYS A 23 28.43 15.10 1.00
C LYS A 23 27.10 15.07 1.73
N SER A 24 27.07 15.53 2.98
CA SER A 24 25.83 15.76 3.69
C SER A 24 25.15 17.02 3.18
N ILE A 25 23.91 16.88 2.71
CA ILE A 25 23.08 18.01 2.28
C ILE A 25 21.97 18.34 3.27
N TYR A 26 21.69 17.40 4.18
CA TYR A 26 20.68 17.53 5.24
C TYR A 26 21.23 17.07 6.58
N ASP A 27 20.80 17.74 7.64
CA ASP A 27 21.09 17.35 9.03
C ASP A 27 20.19 16.19 9.50
N GLY A 28 19.00 16.08 8.94
CA GLY A 28 18.03 15.01 9.18
C GLY A 28 16.98 14.97 8.08
N TRP A 29 16.25 13.87 8.01
CA TRP A 29 15.21 13.67 6.99
C TRP A 29 14.17 12.64 7.42
N ILE A 30 13.02 12.67 6.76
CA ILE A 30 12.03 11.61 6.78
C ILE A 30 12.17 10.82 5.48
N SER A 31 12.23 9.49 5.59
CA SER A 31 12.38 8.58 4.45
C SER A 31 11.79 7.22 4.78
N ASP A 32 11.71 6.37 3.78
CA ASP A 32 11.17 5.03 3.93
C ASP A 32 12.08 4.09 4.72
N SER A 33 11.48 3.26 5.55
CA SER A 33 12.19 2.30 6.39
C SER A 33 12.82 1.14 5.60
N ASP A 34 12.32 0.84 4.41
CA ASP A 34 12.88 -0.19 3.51
C ASP A 34 14.31 0.15 3.05
N LEU A 35 14.70 1.42 3.13
CA LEU A 35 16.04 1.89 2.81
C LEU A 35 17.06 1.72 3.94
N ILE A 36 16.65 1.27 5.13
CA ILE A 36 17.54 1.17 6.30
C ILE A 36 18.79 0.34 6.02
N GLY A 37 18.65 -0.78 5.32
CA GLY A 37 19.77 -1.65 4.95
C GLY A 37 20.78 -0.98 4.01
N THR A 38 20.28 -0.18 3.07
CA THR A 38 21.10 0.61 2.13
C THR A 38 21.81 1.75 2.85
N HIS A 39 21.08 2.52 3.63
CA HIS A 39 21.62 3.63 4.42
C HIS A 39 22.68 3.14 5.42
N TYR A 40 22.42 2.04 6.10
CA TYR A 40 23.37 1.41 7.02
C TYR A 40 24.68 1.04 6.33
N ARG A 41 24.61 0.42 5.12
CA ARG A 41 25.80 0.04 4.35
C ARG A 41 26.67 1.23 3.94
N TYR A 42 26.10 2.39 3.70
CA TYR A 42 26.86 3.60 3.43
C TYR A 42 27.63 4.12 4.66
N GLY A 43 27.28 3.69 5.87
CA GLY A 43 27.96 4.08 7.10
C GLY A 43 27.89 5.59 7.40
N LYS A 44 26.85 6.26 6.90
CA LYS A 44 26.66 7.71 7.03
C LYS A 44 25.54 8.11 7.98
N MET A 45 24.84 7.12 8.50
CA MET A 45 23.75 7.32 9.46
C MET A 45 24.29 7.36 10.88
N MET A 46 23.67 8.21 11.71
CA MET A 46 23.95 8.20 13.14
C MET A 46 23.33 6.95 13.79
N ASN A 47 24.11 6.24 14.56
CA ASN A 47 23.62 5.18 15.43
C ASN A 47 22.91 5.82 16.62
N LEU A 48 21.58 5.85 16.57
CA LEU A 48 20.77 6.52 17.60
C LEU A 48 20.82 5.79 18.94
N THR A 49 20.93 4.45 18.95
CA THR A 49 21.05 3.69 20.20
C THR A 49 22.29 4.12 20.98
N ASP A 50 23.47 4.15 20.36
CA ASP A 50 24.70 4.52 21.01
C ASP A 50 24.75 6.03 21.31
N TYR A 51 24.20 6.86 20.42
CA TYR A 51 24.13 8.31 20.64
C TYR A 51 23.31 8.65 21.87
N MET A 52 22.09 8.14 21.97
CA MET A 52 21.18 8.41 23.12
C MET A 52 21.71 7.86 24.43
N ALA A 53 22.43 6.75 24.40
CA ALA A 53 23.07 6.21 25.60
C ALA A 53 24.34 6.95 26.01
N GLY A 54 24.99 7.62 25.07
CA GLY A 54 26.29 8.29 25.24
C GLY A 54 26.21 9.80 25.12
N LYS A 55 26.82 10.35 24.07
CA LYS A 55 26.99 11.80 23.84
C LYS A 55 25.68 12.58 23.74
N GLY A 56 24.61 11.94 23.29
CA GLY A 56 23.28 12.54 23.13
C GLY A 56 22.39 12.41 24.36
N LYS A 57 22.86 11.79 25.42
CA LYS A 57 22.02 11.48 26.59
C LYS A 57 21.35 12.73 27.21
N GLU A 58 22.08 13.82 27.31
CA GLU A 58 21.57 15.08 27.85
C GLU A 58 20.57 15.79 26.93
N TYR A 59 20.61 15.48 25.63
CA TYR A 59 19.71 16.04 24.61
C TYR A 59 18.54 15.12 24.30
N THR A 60 18.56 13.88 24.78
CA THR A 60 17.47 12.92 24.58
C THR A 60 16.34 13.24 25.55
N ASN A 61 15.14 13.39 25.01
CA ASN A 61 13.97 13.60 25.86
C ASN A 61 13.81 12.43 26.83
N PRO A 62 13.82 12.65 28.15
CA PRO A 62 13.69 11.57 29.13
C PRO A 62 12.34 10.85 29.08
N GLY A 63 11.32 11.46 28.46
CA GLY A 63 10.01 10.84 28.22
C GLY A 63 9.92 10.06 26.92
N LEU A 64 11.02 9.96 26.13
CA LEU A 64 11.03 9.19 24.89
C LEU A 64 11.11 7.69 25.21
N ASP A 65 9.97 7.02 25.14
CA ASP A 65 9.88 5.56 25.31
C ASP A 65 9.98 4.86 23.96
N ILE A 66 11.19 4.40 23.63
CA ILE A 66 11.44 3.67 22.36
C ILE A 66 10.61 2.38 22.26
N LYS A 67 10.25 1.78 23.39
CA LYS A 67 9.49 0.52 23.40
C LYS A 67 8.02 0.71 23.06
N ASP A 68 7.52 1.93 23.24
CA ASP A 68 6.15 2.28 22.90
C ASP A 68 5.95 2.55 21.40
N PHE A 69 7.03 2.73 20.64
CA PHE A 69 6.94 2.92 19.20
C PHE A 69 6.56 1.62 18.49
N ILE A 70 5.52 1.68 17.67
CA ILE A 70 5.15 0.59 16.75
C ILE A 70 6.15 0.56 15.59
N GLY A 71 6.64 -0.64 15.24
CA GLY A 71 7.47 -0.82 14.05
C GLY A 71 8.95 -0.51 14.22
N THR A 72 9.48 -0.51 15.44
CA THR A 72 10.93 -0.34 15.67
C THR A 72 11.80 -1.36 14.95
N SER A 73 11.27 -2.54 14.61
CA SER A 73 11.96 -3.54 13.79
C SER A 73 12.31 -3.02 12.39
N PHE A 74 11.50 -2.13 11.82
CA PHE A 74 11.77 -1.50 10.51
C PHE A 74 12.85 -0.42 10.58
N THR A 75 13.16 0.10 11.77
CA THR A 75 14.16 1.15 11.97
C THR A 75 15.43 0.63 12.65
N THR A 76 15.50 -0.69 12.85
CA THR A 76 16.64 -1.41 13.40
C THR A 76 17.50 -1.98 12.27
N ALA A 77 18.78 -1.62 12.25
CA ALA A 77 19.72 -2.10 11.26
C ALA A 77 20.21 -3.55 11.56
N PRO A 78 20.95 -4.20 10.64
CA PRO A 78 21.42 -5.56 10.84
C PRO A 78 22.29 -5.80 12.08
N ASP A 79 22.87 -4.74 12.65
CA ASP A 79 23.64 -4.80 13.90
C ASP A 79 22.76 -4.76 15.16
N GLY A 80 21.44 -4.76 15.00
CA GLY A 80 20.48 -4.73 16.10
C GLY A 80 20.30 -3.34 16.74
N LYS A 81 20.83 -2.27 16.13
CA LYS A 81 20.74 -0.91 16.66
C LYS A 81 19.82 -0.04 15.83
N LEU A 82 19.22 0.96 16.48
CA LEU A 82 18.37 1.95 15.83
C LEU A 82 19.21 2.99 15.08
N TYR A 83 18.85 3.26 13.85
CA TYR A 83 19.39 4.34 13.01
C TYR A 83 18.32 5.33 12.56
N GLN A 84 17.07 5.00 12.79
CA GLN A 84 15.90 5.83 12.52
C GLN A 84 14.94 5.73 13.71
N LEU A 85 13.99 6.66 13.80
CA LEU A 85 12.82 6.55 14.66
C LEU A 85 11.59 6.39 13.76
N PRO A 86 10.62 5.55 14.14
CA PRO A 86 9.36 5.49 13.42
C PRO A 86 8.64 6.83 13.50
N ASP A 87 8.19 7.35 12.35
CA ASP A 87 7.41 8.58 12.25
C ASP A 87 5.92 8.25 12.16
N GLN A 88 5.57 7.42 11.20
CA GLN A 88 4.19 6.97 11.01
C GLN A 88 4.15 5.54 10.48
N GLN A 89 3.02 4.89 10.72
CA GLN A 89 2.72 3.56 10.20
C GLN A 89 1.80 3.68 9.00
N PHE A 90 2.04 2.85 8.00
CA PHE A 90 1.17 2.73 6.83
C PHE A 90 0.56 1.34 6.77
N ALA A 91 -0.68 1.29 6.35
CA ALA A 91 -1.33 0.03 6.03
C ALA A 91 -2.15 0.19 4.75
N ASN A 92 -2.12 -0.82 3.90
CA ASN A 92 -3.09 -0.95 2.83
C ASN A 92 -4.41 -1.36 3.44
N LEU A 93 -5.44 -0.56 3.22
CA LEU A 93 -6.81 -0.85 3.64
C LEU A 93 -7.70 -0.95 2.41
N TYR A 94 -8.75 -1.72 2.53
CA TYR A 94 -9.81 -1.76 1.55
C TYR A 94 -10.74 -0.57 1.75
N TRP A 95 -10.97 0.19 0.69
CA TRP A 95 -11.82 1.38 0.65
C TRP A 95 -12.92 1.17 -0.38
N PHE A 96 -14.14 1.60 -0.05
CA PHE A 96 -15.27 1.49 -0.95
C PHE A 96 -16.31 2.58 -0.69
N ARG A 97 -17.10 2.87 -1.69
CA ARG A 97 -18.25 3.78 -1.63
C ARG A 97 -19.41 3.09 -0.92
N ALA A 98 -19.49 3.30 0.40
CA ALA A 98 -20.53 2.70 1.23
C ALA A 98 -21.96 3.06 0.76
N ASP A 99 -22.14 4.28 0.28
CA ASP A 99 -23.41 4.74 -0.31
C ASP A 99 -23.81 3.93 -1.54
N LEU A 100 -22.89 3.62 -2.45
CA LEU A 100 -23.14 2.82 -3.65
C LEU A 100 -23.40 1.34 -3.28
N PHE A 101 -22.62 0.81 -2.36
CA PHE A 101 -22.79 -0.57 -1.89
C PHE A 101 -24.08 -0.77 -1.08
N ALA A 102 -24.65 0.30 -0.52
CA ALA A 102 -25.95 0.28 0.16
C ALA A 102 -27.16 0.32 -0.81
N ARG A 103 -26.98 0.73 -2.06
CA ARG A 103 -28.07 0.90 -3.04
C ARG A 103 -28.69 -0.43 -3.41
N GLN A 104 -29.99 -0.57 -3.22
CA GLN A 104 -30.70 -1.82 -3.49
C GLN A 104 -30.67 -2.20 -4.98
N ASP A 105 -30.82 -1.22 -5.88
CA ASP A 105 -30.78 -1.45 -7.33
C ASP A 105 -29.43 -2.01 -7.80
N LEU A 106 -28.32 -1.58 -7.19
CA LEU A 106 -26.98 -2.10 -7.49
C LEU A 106 -26.77 -3.51 -6.89
N LYS A 107 -27.27 -3.73 -5.67
CA LYS A 107 -27.22 -5.06 -5.03
C LYS A 107 -27.96 -6.10 -5.85
N ASP A 108 -29.17 -5.79 -6.30
CA ASP A 108 -29.98 -6.70 -7.08
C ASP A 108 -29.32 -7.04 -8.43
N LYS A 109 -28.79 -6.03 -9.11
CA LYS A 109 -28.04 -6.23 -10.36
C LYS A 109 -26.79 -7.09 -10.17
N PHE A 110 -26.01 -6.79 -9.14
CA PHE A 110 -24.79 -7.54 -8.82
C PHE A 110 -25.12 -8.98 -8.51
N LYS A 111 -26.10 -9.23 -7.63
CA LYS A 111 -26.53 -10.57 -7.25
C LYS A 111 -27.06 -11.38 -8.44
N ALA A 112 -27.82 -10.75 -9.32
CA ALA A 112 -28.33 -11.39 -10.52
C ALA A 112 -27.20 -11.84 -11.47
N LYS A 113 -26.10 -11.09 -11.54
CA LYS A 113 -24.97 -11.42 -12.42
C LYS A 113 -23.99 -12.42 -11.79
N TYR A 114 -23.61 -12.20 -10.53
CA TYR A 114 -22.53 -12.94 -9.88
C TYR A 114 -23.00 -14.03 -8.91
N GLY A 115 -24.29 -14.04 -8.54
CA GLY A 115 -24.89 -15.08 -7.72
C GLY A 115 -24.64 -14.92 -6.20
N TYR A 116 -24.02 -13.84 -5.76
CA TYR A 116 -23.81 -13.51 -4.35
C TYR A 116 -24.00 -12.01 -4.10
N ASP A 117 -24.07 -11.60 -2.84
CA ASP A 117 -24.42 -10.24 -2.47
C ASP A 117 -23.26 -9.26 -2.68
N LEU A 118 -23.54 -8.04 -3.17
CA LEU A 118 -22.59 -6.94 -3.22
C LEU A 118 -22.22 -6.53 -1.78
N GLY A 119 -20.96 -6.62 -1.44
CA GLY A 119 -20.42 -6.29 -0.14
C GLY A 119 -18.91 -6.21 -0.15
N VAL A 120 -18.28 -6.16 1.03
CA VAL A 120 -16.82 -6.20 1.13
C VAL A 120 -16.32 -7.53 0.54
N PRO A 121 -15.37 -7.50 -0.42
CA PRO A 121 -14.91 -8.72 -1.08
C PRO A 121 -14.15 -9.62 -0.10
N LEU A 122 -14.42 -10.92 -0.15
CA LEU A 122 -13.80 -11.92 0.71
C LEU A 122 -12.46 -12.42 0.16
N ASN A 123 -12.19 -12.17 -1.12
CA ASN A 123 -10.96 -12.54 -1.80
C ASN A 123 -10.74 -11.69 -3.05
N TRP A 124 -9.61 -11.87 -3.73
CA TRP A 124 -9.26 -11.12 -4.93
C TRP A 124 -10.21 -11.35 -6.10
N SER A 125 -10.79 -12.55 -6.22
CA SER A 125 -11.77 -12.82 -7.26
C SER A 125 -13.06 -12.03 -7.06
N ALA A 126 -13.55 -11.95 -5.84
CA ALA A 126 -14.71 -11.11 -5.50
C ALA A 126 -14.40 -9.62 -5.70
N TYR A 127 -13.17 -9.18 -5.41
CA TYR A 127 -12.72 -7.83 -5.72
C TYR A 127 -12.79 -7.54 -7.24
N GLU A 128 -12.33 -8.49 -8.08
CA GLU A 128 -12.40 -8.36 -9.54
C GLU A 128 -13.84 -8.28 -10.05
N ASP A 129 -14.75 -9.11 -9.52
CA ASP A 129 -16.16 -9.06 -9.88
C ASP A 129 -16.78 -7.69 -9.60
N ILE A 130 -16.48 -7.11 -8.43
CA ILE A 130 -16.95 -5.77 -8.08
C ILE A 130 -16.33 -4.71 -8.99
N ALA A 131 -15.03 -4.85 -9.31
CA ALA A 131 -14.35 -3.94 -10.22
C ALA A 131 -14.98 -3.95 -11.62
N ALA A 132 -15.23 -5.14 -12.18
CA ALA A 132 -15.89 -5.31 -13.45
C ALA A 132 -17.33 -4.79 -13.42
N PHE A 133 -18.07 -5.07 -12.36
CA PHE A 133 -19.45 -4.62 -12.21
C PHE A 133 -19.57 -3.09 -12.32
N PHE A 134 -18.78 -2.35 -11.55
CA PHE A 134 -18.86 -0.89 -11.62
C PHE A 134 -18.33 -0.33 -12.93
N SER A 135 -17.26 -0.86 -13.50
CA SER A 135 -16.64 -0.33 -14.70
C SER A 135 -17.35 -0.74 -16.01
N GLU A 136 -17.92 -1.93 -16.06
CA GLU A 136 -18.46 -2.49 -17.31
C GLU A 136 -19.99 -2.50 -17.33
N ASP A 137 -20.66 -2.73 -16.20
CA ASP A 137 -22.13 -2.85 -16.14
C ASP A 137 -22.79 -1.55 -15.68
N VAL A 138 -22.27 -0.93 -14.62
CA VAL A 138 -22.82 0.34 -14.07
C VAL A 138 -22.36 1.53 -14.90
N LYS A 139 -21.07 1.68 -15.10
CA LYS A 139 -20.38 2.70 -15.92
C LYS A 139 -20.55 4.15 -15.47
N THR A 140 -21.73 4.52 -15.00
CA THR A 140 -22.03 5.90 -14.57
C THR A 140 -22.92 5.92 -13.33
N ILE A 141 -22.66 6.88 -12.45
CA ILE A 141 -23.50 7.21 -11.31
C ILE A 141 -23.81 8.71 -11.41
N ASP A 142 -25.09 9.08 -11.40
CA ASP A 142 -25.56 10.46 -11.50
C ASP A 142 -24.94 11.23 -12.68
N GLY A 143 -24.80 10.54 -13.82
CA GLY A 143 -24.23 11.11 -15.04
C GLY A 143 -22.70 11.22 -15.08
N LYS A 144 -22.00 10.82 -14.02
CA LYS A 144 -20.53 10.82 -13.95
C LYS A 144 -19.99 9.40 -14.13
N PRO A 145 -18.83 9.21 -14.79
CA PRO A 145 -18.18 7.90 -14.87
C PRO A 145 -17.90 7.34 -13.47
N ILE A 146 -18.06 6.03 -13.32
CA ILE A 146 -17.67 5.29 -12.13
C ILE A 146 -16.69 4.18 -12.55
N TYR A 147 -15.62 4.05 -11.80
CA TYR A 147 -14.57 3.05 -12.00
C TYR A 147 -14.57 2.07 -10.83
N GLY A 148 -14.46 0.81 -11.14
CA GLY A 148 -14.47 -0.26 -10.13
C GLY A 148 -13.13 -0.49 -9.45
N HIS A 149 -12.07 0.19 -9.90
CA HIS A 149 -10.72 0.04 -9.38
C HIS A 149 -9.93 1.34 -9.50
N MET A 150 -8.98 1.54 -8.62
CA MET A 150 -7.99 2.61 -8.72
C MET A 150 -6.64 2.12 -8.20
N ASP A 151 -5.60 2.44 -8.93
CA ASP A 151 -4.21 2.23 -8.54
C ASP A 151 -3.32 3.18 -9.36
N TYR A 152 -2.01 3.02 -9.32
CA TYR A 152 -1.08 3.83 -10.12
C TYR A 152 -0.10 2.95 -10.90
N GLY A 153 0.38 3.43 -12.04
CA GLY A 153 1.17 2.60 -12.96
C GLY A 153 2.37 3.28 -13.59
N LYS A 154 2.68 4.54 -13.21
CA LYS A 154 3.85 5.25 -13.72
C LYS A 154 5.13 4.53 -13.29
N LYS A 155 6.10 4.43 -14.20
CA LYS A 155 7.42 3.89 -13.87
C LYS A 155 8.12 4.82 -12.87
N ASP A 156 8.10 4.41 -11.62
CA ASP A 156 8.59 5.14 -10.45
C ASP A 156 9.03 4.12 -9.39
N PRO A 157 9.99 4.43 -8.50
CA PRO A 157 10.43 3.51 -7.45
C PRO A 157 9.28 2.93 -6.60
N SER A 158 8.26 3.72 -6.32
CA SER A 158 7.09 3.32 -5.54
C SER A 158 6.27 2.19 -6.18
N LEU A 159 6.36 1.99 -7.49
CA LEU A 159 5.64 0.91 -8.16
C LEU A 159 6.13 -0.48 -7.71
N GLY A 160 7.43 -0.61 -7.41
CA GLY A 160 7.99 -1.84 -6.85
C GLY A 160 7.40 -2.15 -5.48
N TRP A 161 7.33 -1.17 -4.61
CA TRP A 161 6.70 -1.29 -3.28
C TRP A 161 5.22 -1.65 -3.41
N ARG A 162 4.51 -0.96 -4.30
CA ARG A 162 3.09 -1.22 -4.53
C ARG A 162 2.83 -2.66 -4.90
N PHE A 163 3.61 -3.21 -5.81
CA PHE A 163 3.45 -4.59 -6.25
C PHE A 163 3.82 -5.60 -5.14
N THR A 164 4.93 -5.38 -4.44
CA THR A 164 5.39 -6.29 -3.39
C THR A 164 4.55 -6.21 -2.12
N ASP A 165 3.99 -5.07 -1.82
CA ASP A 165 3.22 -4.85 -0.59
C ASP A 165 1.81 -5.46 -0.67
N ALA A 166 1.05 -5.11 -1.70
CA ALA A 166 -0.34 -5.55 -1.81
C ALA A 166 -0.52 -6.74 -2.77
N TRP A 167 0.03 -6.66 -3.97
CA TRP A 167 -0.33 -7.56 -5.06
C TRP A 167 0.34 -8.92 -5.01
N LEU A 168 1.56 -9.03 -4.47
CA LEU A 168 2.17 -10.33 -4.24
C LEU A 168 1.44 -11.17 -3.18
N SER A 169 0.49 -10.60 -2.45
CA SER A 169 -0.41 -11.37 -1.60
C SER A 169 -1.16 -12.45 -2.38
N MET A 170 -1.53 -12.19 -3.63
CA MET A 170 -2.10 -13.20 -4.51
C MET A 170 -1.17 -14.41 -4.70
N ALA A 171 0.13 -14.15 -4.84
CA ALA A 171 1.13 -15.19 -5.05
C ALA A 171 1.45 -15.98 -3.78
N GLY A 172 1.37 -15.35 -2.61
CA GLY A 172 1.76 -15.96 -1.33
C GLY A 172 0.62 -16.52 -0.51
N THR A 173 -0.50 -15.81 -0.46
CA THR A 173 -1.68 -16.20 0.31
C THR A 173 -2.71 -16.95 -0.51
N ALA A 174 -2.62 -16.83 -1.83
CA ALA A 174 -3.24 -17.67 -2.84
C ALA A 174 -4.74 -17.91 -2.71
N ASP A 175 -5.51 -16.97 -3.19
CA ASP A 175 -6.88 -17.23 -3.61
C ASP A 175 -6.98 -17.64 -5.09
N ILE A 176 -5.84 -17.91 -5.75
CA ILE A 176 -5.78 -18.37 -7.14
C ILE A 176 -6.55 -19.69 -7.26
N GLY A 177 -7.59 -19.68 -8.09
CA GLY A 177 -8.46 -20.83 -8.28
C GLY A 177 -9.53 -21.02 -7.20
N ILE A 178 -9.67 -20.10 -6.26
CA ILE A 178 -10.75 -20.11 -5.28
C ILE A 178 -12.01 -19.53 -5.95
N PRO A 179 -13.17 -20.15 -5.81
CA PRO A 179 -14.42 -19.63 -6.34
C PRO A 179 -14.72 -18.24 -5.79
N ASN A 180 -15.24 -17.36 -6.64
CA ASN A 180 -15.64 -16.01 -6.26
C ASN A 180 -16.56 -16.00 -5.03
N GLY A 181 -16.34 -15.02 -4.15
CA GLY A 181 -17.11 -14.87 -2.91
C GLY A 181 -16.83 -15.93 -1.84
N LYS A 182 -15.84 -16.81 -2.04
CA LYS A 182 -15.46 -17.83 -1.05
C LYS A 182 -14.03 -17.60 -0.58
N PRO A 183 -13.79 -17.30 0.70
CA PRO A 183 -12.45 -17.13 1.25
C PRO A 183 -11.70 -18.46 1.37
N VAL A 184 -10.38 -18.39 1.51
CA VAL A 184 -9.52 -19.56 1.84
C VAL A 184 -9.74 -19.98 3.30
N ASP A 185 -9.88 -19.00 4.14
CA ASP A 185 -10.30 -19.07 5.54
C ASP A 185 -11.33 -17.97 5.79
N GLU A 186 -11.75 -17.77 7.05
CA GLU A 186 -12.72 -16.71 7.40
C GLU A 186 -12.27 -15.30 7.07
N TRP A 187 -10.95 -15.09 6.89
CA TRP A 187 -10.33 -13.79 6.57
C TRP A 187 -9.81 -13.69 5.14
N GLY A 188 -9.88 -14.77 4.38
CA GLY A 188 -9.28 -14.83 3.04
C GLY A 188 -7.75 -14.91 3.04
N ILE A 189 -7.14 -15.25 4.18
CA ILE A 189 -5.68 -15.27 4.38
C ILE A 189 -5.27 -16.67 4.84
N ARG A 190 -4.18 -17.21 4.29
CA ARG A 190 -3.53 -18.38 4.85
C ARG A 190 -2.73 -17.99 6.08
N ALA A 191 -2.93 -18.75 7.14
CA ALA A 191 -2.18 -18.62 8.37
C ALA A 191 -1.30 -19.85 8.61
N SER A 192 -0.32 -19.71 9.51
CA SER A 192 0.47 -20.82 10.03
C SER A 192 -0.43 -21.84 10.74
N ALA A 193 0.11 -23.04 11.07
CA ALA A 193 -0.64 -24.09 11.72
C ALA A 193 -1.26 -23.68 13.08
N ASP A 194 -0.67 -22.69 13.75
CA ASP A 194 -1.20 -22.09 14.98
C ASP A 194 -2.34 -21.07 14.72
N GLY A 195 -2.63 -20.75 13.46
CA GLY A 195 -3.65 -19.80 13.06
C GLY A 195 -3.36 -18.34 13.36
N CYS A 196 -2.19 -18.03 13.93
CA CYS A 196 -1.90 -16.69 14.45
C CYS A 196 -1.00 -15.87 13.53
N THR A 197 -0.13 -16.53 12.75
CA THR A 197 0.86 -15.84 11.91
C THR A 197 0.48 -15.93 10.43
N PRO A 198 0.18 -14.83 9.75
CA PRO A 198 -0.04 -14.83 8.31
C PRO A 198 1.20 -15.34 7.56
N LEU A 199 0.99 -16.24 6.62
CA LEU A 199 2.05 -16.75 5.76
C LEU A 199 2.19 -15.84 4.54
N GLY A 200 3.21 -14.98 4.55
CA GLY A 200 3.54 -14.13 3.42
C GLY A 200 4.02 -14.89 2.18
N ALA A 201 4.31 -14.19 1.11
CA ALA A 201 4.83 -14.77 -0.12
C ALA A 201 6.18 -15.49 0.11
N SER A 202 6.36 -16.64 -0.53
CA SER A 202 7.61 -17.41 -0.49
C SER A 202 7.78 -18.23 -1.76
N VAL A 203 9.03 -18.59 -2.09
CA VAL A 203 9.35 -19.43 -3.26
C VAL A 203 8.61 -20.76 -3.19
N SER A 204 8.60 -21.40 -2.01
CA SER A 204 7.94 -22.71 -1.80
C SER A 204 6.43 -22.68 -2.00
N ARG A 205 5.82 -21.50 -1.89
CA ARG A 205 4.39 -21.28 -2.15
C ARG A 205 4.10 -20.58 -3.47
N GLY A 206 5.10 -20.46 -4.34
CA GLY A 206 4.96 -19.77 -5.61
C GLY A 206 5.02 -18.24 -5.53
N GLY A 207 5.49 -17.70 -4.40
CA GLY A 207 5.57 -16.27 -4.15
C GLY A 207 6.83 -15.56 -4.64
N ALA A 208 7.72 -16.25 -5.37
CA ALA A 208 8.88 -15.59 -5.99
C ALA A 208 8.44 -14.67 -7.13
N THR A 209 9.15 -13.56 -7.31
CA THR A 209 8.75 -12.50 -8.26
C THR A 209 8.71 -12.92 -9.74
N ASN A 210 9.31 -14.05 -10.08
CA ASN A 210 9.26 -14.65 -11.42
C ASN A 210 8.54 -16.01 -11.45
N SER A 211 7.85 -16.37 -10.38
CA SER A 211 7.03 -17.59 -10.35
C SER A 211 5.74 -17.43 -11.16
N PRO A 212 5.10 -18.53 -11.57
CA PRO A 212 3.80 -18.45 -12.24
C PRO A 212 2.75 -17.68 -11.46
N ALA A 213 2.75 -17.80 -10.12
CA ALA A 213 1.82 -17.07 -9.26
C ALA A 213 2.10 -15.56 -9.25
N ALA A 214 3.37 -15.15 -9.20
CA ALA A 214 3.73 -13.73 -9.29
C ALA A 214 3.43 -13.15 -10.67
N VAL A 215 3.66 -13.90 -11.74
CA VAL A 215 3.27 -13.50 -13.10
C VAL A 215 1.76 -13.35 -13.22
N TYR A 216 0.98 -14.24 -12.58
CA TYR A 216 -0.47 -14.10 -12.50
C TYR A 216 -0.88 -12.80 -11.79
N ALA A 217 -0.32 -12.52 -10.63
CA ALA A 217 -0.62 -11.29 -9.88
C ALA A 217 -0.27 -10.03 -10.69
N LEU A 218 0.89 -10.00 -11.35
CA LEU A 218 1.29 -8.87 -12.20
C LEU A 218 0.34 -8.73 -13.42
N THR A 219 -0.08 -9.82 -14.01
CA THR A 219 -1.04 -9.80 -15.11
C THR A 219 -2.36 -9.19 -14.65
N LYS A 220 -2.88 -9.62 -13.49
CA LYS A 220 -4.10 -9.04 -12.91
C LYS A 220 -3.94 -7.55 -12.62
N TYR A 221 -2.82 -7.12 -12.05
CA TYR A 221 -2.52 -5.71 -11.79
C TYR A 221 -2.63 -4.87 -13.07
N ILE A 222 -1.95 -5.31 -14.14
CA ILE A 222 -1.96 -4.61 -15.44
C ILE A 222 -3.36 -4.61 -16.07
N ASP A 223 -4.04 -5.74 -16.03
CA ASP A 223 -5.38 -5.90 -16.63
C ASP A 223 -6.41 -5.02 -15.91
N TRP A 224 -6.41 -5.00 -14.59
CA TRP A 224 -7.38 -4.21 -13.83
C TRP A 224 -7.15 -2.71 -14.00
N MET A 225 -5.88 -2.29 -14.06
CA MET A 225 -5.54 -0.91 -14.40
C MET A 225 -6.08 -0.49 -15.76
N LYS A 226 -6.02 -1.37 -16.75
CA LYS A 226 -6.51 -1.10 -18.12
C LYS A 226 -8.02 -1.16 -18.25
N LYS A 227 -8.66 -2.08 -17.53
CA LYS A 227 -10.09 -2.38 -17.71
C LYS A 227 -10.97 -1.59 -16.75
N TYR A 228 -10.54 -1.41 -15.50
CA TYR A 228 -11.40 -0.99 -14.40
C TYR A 228 -11.02 0.33 -13.74
N ALA A 229 -9.84 0.88 -14.05
CA ALA A 229 -9.36 2.14 -13.53
C ALA A 229 -9.54 3.30 -14.55
N PRO A 230 -9.49 4.56 -14.10
CA PRO A 230 -9.34 5.70 -15.01
C PRO A 230 -8.14 5.52 -15.93
N LYS A 231 -8.24 5.92 -17.18
CA LYS A 231 -7.17 5.73 -18.18
C LYS A 231 -5.87 6.41 -17.78
N GLU A 232 -5.97 7.52 -17.09
CA GLU A 232 -4.86 8.34 -16.60
C GLU A 232 -4.05 7.64 -15.50
N ALA A 233 -4.67 6.71 -14.77
CA ALA A 233 -4.07 6.00 -13.64
C ALA A 233 -2.76 5.28 -13.99
N THR A 234 -2.64 4.76 -15.21
CA THR A 234 -1.41 4.10 -15.69
C THR A 234 -0.21 5.05 -15.82
N GLY A 235 -0.46 6.34 -15.90
CA GLY A 235 0.57 7.40 -15.95
C GLY A 235 0.79 8.13 -14.63
N MET A 236 0.09 7.76 -13.56
CA MET A 236 0.16 8.42 -12.26
C MET A 236 1.21 7.78 -11.35
N THR A 237 1.83 8.60 -10.52
CA THR A 237 2.59 8.20 -9.33
C THR A 237 1.66 7.97 -8.15
N PHE A 238 2.20 7.45 -7.04
CA PHE A 238 1.48 7.35 -5.77
C PHE A 238 0.81 8.68 -5.35
N GLY A 239 1.57 9.79 -5.38
CA GLY A 239 1.07 11.10 -4.97
C GLY A 239 -0.01 11.67 -5.88
N GLU A 240 0.02 11.34 -7.18
CA GLU A 240 -0.99 11.76 -8.16
C GLU A 240 -2.27 10.92 -8.05
N ALA A 241 -2.14 9.63 -7.75
CA ALA A 241 -3.27 8.72 -7.61
C ALA A 241 -4.04 8.89 -6.29
N GLY A 242 -3.35 9.27 -5.22
CA GLY A 242 -3.93 9.40 -3.88
C GLY A 242 -5.21 10.22 -3.80
N PRO A 243 -5.28 11.45 -4.35
CA PRO A 243 -6.49 12.29 -4.30
C PRO A 243 -7.67 11.83 -5.18
N VAL A 244 -7.46 10.91 -6.11
CA VAL A 244 -8.49 10.54 -7.12
C VAL A 244 -9.76 9.97 -6.49
N PRO A 245 -9.71 9.06 -5.50
CA PRO A 245 -10.93 8.53 -4.88
C PRO A 245 -11.83 9.59 -4.24
N ALA A 246 -11.24 10.66 -3.71
CA ALA A 246 -11.99 11.76 -3.10
C ALA A 246 -12.90 12.51 -4.10
N GLN A 247 -12.66 12.33 -5.40
CA GLN A 247 -13.55 12.89 -6.45
C GLN A 247 -14.86 12.10 -6.61
N GLY A 248 -15.00 10.97 -5.92
CA GLY A 248 -16.23 10.19 -5.87
C GLY A 248 -16.47 9.26 -7.05
N GLN A 249 -15.53 9.11 -7.97
CA GLN A 249 -15.64 8.28 -9.16
C GLN A 249 -15.03 6.87 -9.03
N ILE A 250 -14.50 6.53 -7.86
CA ILE A 250 -13.91 5.23 -7.58
C ILE A 250 -14.83 4.44 -6.65
N ALA A 251 -15.32 3.29 -7.10
CA ALA A 251 -16.24 2.47 -6.31
C ALA A 251 -15.51 1.71 -5.19
N GLN A 252 -14.31 1.20 -5.46
CA GLN A 252 -13.45 0.53 -4.48
C GLN A 252 -11.98 0.65 -4.85
N GLN A 253 -11.12 0.47 -3.85
CA GLN A 253 -9.67 0.34 -4.02
C GLN A 253 -9.04 -0.29 -2.78
N ILE A 254 -7.81 -0.79 -2.93
CA ILE A 254 -6.91 -1.08 -1.82
C ILE A 254 -5.78 -0.08 -1.90
N PHE A 255 -5.60 0.71 -0.85
CA PHE A 255 -4.59 1.77 -0.84
C PHE A 255 -4.17 2.13 0.59
N TRP A 256 -3.01 2.75 0.75
CA TRP A 256 -2.56 3.22 2.06
C TRP A 256 -3.52 4.28 2.60
N TYR A 257 -3.93 4.13 3.86
CA TYR A 257 -4.93 5.01 4.47
C TYR A 257 -4.48 6.48 4.56
N THR A 258 -3.16 6.72 4.53
CA THR A 258 -2.58 8.07 4.59
C THR A 258 -2.65 8.82 3.27
N ALA A 259 -2.88 8.14 2.15
CA ALA A 259 -2.76 8.74 0.82
C ALA A 259 -3.84 9.79 0.50
N PHE A 260 -5.03 9.69 1.07
CA PHE A 260 -6.19 10.52 0.69
C PHE A 260 -7.13 10.87 1.83
N THR A 261 -6.84 10.47 3.07
CA THR A 261 -7.73 10.75 4.21
C THR A 261 -7.93 12.24 4.44
N ALA A 262 -6.89 13.06 4.23
CA ALA A 262 -6.99 14.51 4.32
C ALA A 262 -7.92 15.10 3.23
N ASP A 263 -7.98 14.49 2.06
CA ASP A 263 -8.86 14.93 0.98
C ASP A 263 -10.31 14.54 1.23
N MET A 264 -10.56 13.39 1.87
CA MET A 264 -11.92 12.92 2.19
C MET A 264 -12.64 13.79 3.23
N THR A 265 -11.91 14.59 3.99
CA THR A 265 -12.51 15.51 4.99
C THR A 265 -12.81 16.89 4.47
N LYS A 266 -12.53 17.19 3.20
CA LYS A 266 -12.81 18.48 2.59
C LYS A 266 -14.31 18.65 2.36
N PRO A 267 -14.88 19.82 2.67
CA PRO A 267 -16.30 20.09 2.42
C PRO A 267 -16.67 19.94 0.94
N GLY A 268 -17.82 19.34 0.67
CA GLY A 268 -18.36 19.20 -0.68
C GLY A 268 -17.86 17.96 -1.47
N LEU A 269 -17.10 17.10 -0.83
CA LEU A 269 -16.76 15.78 -1.39
C LEU A 269 -17.80 14.73 -1.01
N PRO A 270 -18.04 13.72 -1.85
CA PRO A 270 -19.05 12.69 -1.64
C PRO A 270 -18.70 11.75 -0.47
#